data_718b86944f7d165aa40779f3128ff506
#
_entry.id   718b86944f7d165aa40779f3128ff506
#
_cell.length_a   1.000
_cell.length_b   1.000
_cell.length_c   1.000
_cell.angle_alpha   90.00
_cell.angle_beta   90.00
_cell.angle_gamma   90.00
#
_symmetry.space_group_name_H-M   'P 1'
#
loop_
_entity.id
_entity.type
_entity.pdbx_description
1 polymer ?
#
loop_
_entity_poly.entity_id
_entity_poly.type
_entity_poly.pdbx_seq_one_letter_code
_entity_poly.pdbx_strand_id
1 'polypeptide(L)'
;IDSNILTKENFSQYTGKTEGNHWDFTRFNPKHFQHIEKCILKLQKLGIEADIIVMHPYDRWGFSNMTKEQDDFYWKYVIARFSAFRNVWWSLANEYDLLRKKNVEDWERYAKMICLKDPYNHLRSIHNCQLFYDYKRPWVTHCSIQRQELYQTAEYTDKWRMEFGKPIVLDEICYEGNIPFSWGNITGEEMVRRFWEAICRGGYPGHGETYINLNDKLWWSHGGKLLGESWKRFGFLIDILQETPGLGLAPYEKRLDYVCAVPEEEWRNEVKSYYLMYFSFMQPLSREFYFDDETEFEIEVIDTWNMTIEKQGIKKGCRTVLLQDCRKTVSL
;
A
#
# COMPACT_ATOMS: atom_id res chain seq x y z
N ILE A 1 -23.31 -2.87 -14.16
CA ILE A 1 -23.15 -4.21 -13.57
C ILE A 1 -24.31 -4.34 -12.65
N ASP A 2 -25.19 -5.23 -13.06
CA ASP A 2 -26.13 -5.71 -12.07
C ASP A 2 -25.33 -6.38 -10.98
N SER A 3 -25.27 -5.69 -10.07
CA SER A 3 -25.41 -5.81 -8.67
C SER A 3 -24.99 -7.04 -8.01
N ASN A 4 -24.42 -7.93 -8.45
CA ASN A 4 -24.81 -8.98 -7.62
C ASN A 4 -23.62 -9.86 -7.39
N ILE A 5 -23.35 -10.11 -6.22
CA ILE A 5 -22.66 -11.24 -5.63
C ILE A 5 -21.60 -11.82 -6.57
N LEU A 6 -20.36 -11.62 -6.28
CA LEU A 6 -19.29 -12.34 -6.95
C LEU A 6 -19.40 -13.81 -6.59
N THR A 7 -20.05 -14.54 -7.48
CA THR A 7 -19.92 -15.98 -7.49
C THR A 7 -18.63 -16.37 -8.21
N LYS A 8 -18.14 -17.58 -7.98
CA LYS A 8 -17.01 -18.14 -8.69
C LYS A 8 -17.17 -18.11 -10.22
N GLU A 9 -18.39 -18.11 -10.71
CA GLU A 9 -18.74 -18.02 -12.12
C GLU A 9 -18.71 -16.58 -12.63
N ASN A 10 -19.13 -15.62 -11.84
CA ASN A 10 -19.12 -14.20 -12.20
C ASN A 10 -17.72 -13.61 -12.20
N PHE A 11 -16.82 -14.15 -11.42
CA PHE A 11 -15.44 -13.65 -11.36
C PHE A 11 -14.71 -13.87 -12.68
N SER A 12 -14.98 -14.97 -13.37
CA SER A 12 -14.43 -15.23 -14.71
C SER A 12 -14.93 -14.24 -15.78
N GLN A 13 -16.10 -13.63 -15.55
CA GLN A 13 -16.65 -12.59 -16.44
C GLN A 13 -16.00 -11.23 -16.25
N TYR A 14 -15.27 -11.02 -15.14
CA TYR A 14 -14.59 -9.78 -14.87
C TYR A 14 -13.35 -9.57 -15.76
N THR A 15 -12.74 -10.63 -16.20
CA THR A 15 -11.54 -10.61 -17.05
C THR A 15 -11.85 -10.66 -18.54
N GLY A 16 -13.13 -10.70 -18.93
CA GLY A 16 -13.49 -10.97 -20.28
C GLY A 16 -14.53 -10.05 -20.87
N LYS A 17 -14.36 -9.72 -22.07
CA LYS A 17 -15.25 -9.25 -23.15
C LYS A 17 -16.35 -8.28 -22.72
N THR A 18 -16.11 -7.04 -23.02
CA THR A 18 -17.10 -5.97 -22.99
C THR A 18 -17.71 -5.79 -24.39
N GLU A 19 -18.73 -6.53 -24.68
CA GLU A 19 -19.63 -6.16 -25.77
C GLU A 19 -20.63 -5.12 -25.24
N GLY A 20 -20.66 -3.95 -25.86
CA GLY A 20 -21.79 -3.04 -25.76
C GLY A 20 -21.67 -1.77 -24.95
N ASN A 21 -20.57 -1.46 -24.30
CA ASN A 21 -20.42 -0.16 -23.61
C ASN A 21 -19.83 0.90 -24.54
N HIS A 22 -20.69 1.69 -25.15
CA HIS A 22 -20.30 2.84 -25.98
C HIS A 22 -20.41 4.11 -25.14
N TRP A 23 -19.28 4.61 -24.68
CA TRP A 23 -19.23 5.86 -23.91
C TRP A 23 -19.01 7.05 -24.85
N ASP A 24 -19.65 8.16 -24.48
CA ASP A 24 -19.45 9.42 -25.17
C ASP A 24 -18.27 10.18 -24.55
N PHE A 25 -17.10 10.12 -25.21
CA PHE A 25 -15.88 10.79 -24.77
C PHE A 25 -15.82 12.28 -25.14
N THR A 26 -16.91 12.85 -25.67
CA THR A 26 -16.97 14.27 -26.04
C THR A 26 -17.52 15.17 -24.93
N ARG A 27 -18.07 14.58 -23.86
CA ARG A 27 -18.67 15.32 -22.73
C ARG A 27 -18.56 14.52 -21.44
N PHE A 28 -18.73 15.24 -20.32
CA PHE A 28 -18.67 14.67 -18.98
C PHE A 28 -20.05 14.52 -18.37
N ASN A 29 -20.17 13.60 -17.42
CA ASN A 29 -21.31 13.52 -16.52
C ASN A 29 -21.00 14.26 -15.20
N PRO A 30 -21.43 15.51 -15.00
CA PRO A 30 -21.08 16.26 -13.80
C PRO A 30 -21.53 15.61 -12.50
N LYS A 31 -22.66 14.88 -12.51
CA LYS A 31 -23.16 14.18 -11.31
C LYS A 31 -22.23 13.09 -10.83
N HIS A 32 -21.58 12.37 -11.75
CA HIS A 32 -20.57 11.37 -11.41
C HIS A 32 -19.39 12.01 -10.69
N PHE A 33 -18.84 13.07 -11.24
CA PHE A 33 -17.70 13.78 -10.62
C PHE A 33 -18.06 14.44 -9.29
N GLN A 34 -19.27 14.99 -9.17
CA GLN A 34 -19.79 15.51 -7.89
C GLN A 34 -19.91 14.41 -6.82
N HIS A 35 -20.17 13.16 -7.22
CA HIS A 35 -20.14 12.04 -6.29
C HIS A 35 -18.72 11.76 -5.81
N ILE A 36 -17.74 11.72 -6.71
CA ILE A 36 -16.32 11.52 -6.36
C ILE A 36 -15.87 12.66 -5.41
N GLU A 37 -16.19 13.91 -5.70
CA GLU A 37 -15.89 15.05 -4.83
C GLU A 37 -16.44 14.87 -3.40
N LYS A 38 -17.67 14.38 -3.29
CA LYS A 38 -18.25 14.04 -1.97
C LYS A 38 -17.48 12.95 -1.26
N CYS A 39 -16.97 11.95 -1.99
CA CYS A 39 -16.12 10.90 -1.41
C CYS A 39 -14.78 11.47 -0.94
N ILE A 40 -14.11 12.28 -1.75
CA ILE A 40 -12.86 12.97 -1.39
C ILE A 40 -13.04 13.81 -0.11
N LEU A 41 -14.11 14.59 -0.04
CA LEU A 41 -14.43 15.40 1.16
C LEU A 41 -14.72 14.56 2.40
N LYS A 42 -15.32 13.38 2.24
CA LYS A 42 -15.53 12.45 3.36
C LYS A 42 -14.20 11.86 3.84
N LEU A 43 -13.34 11.45 2.93
CA LEU A 43 -11.99 10.97 3.27
C LEU A 43 -11.21 12.07 3.99
N GLN A 44 -11.26 13.32 3.49
CA GLN A 44 -10.60 14.45 4.12
C GLN A 44 -11.04 14.68 5.58
N LYS A 45 -12.35 14.54 5.86
CA LYS A 45 -12.87 14.66 7.23
C LYS A 45 -12.37 13.56 8.16
N LEU A 46 -12.01 12.41 7.61
CA LEU A 46 -11.44 11.28 8.34
C LEU A 46 -9.91 11.33 8.42
N GLY A 47 -9.26 12.36 7.87
CA GLY A 47 -7.80 12.46 7.79
C GLY A 47 -7.17 11.50 6.79
N ILE A 48 -7.94 11.03 5.79
CA ILE A 48 -7.51 10.05 4.80
C ILE A 48 -7.23 10.76 3.47
N GLU A 49 -6.09 10.45 2.85
CA GLU A 49 -5.74 10.88 1.51
C GLU A 49 -6.52 10.07 0.45
N ALA A 50 -6.81 10.71 -0.67
CA ALA A 50 -7.52 10.13 -1.79
C ALA A 50 -6.56 9.95 -2.97
N ASP A 51 -6.07 8.76 -3.20
CA ASP A 51 -5.30 8.44 -4.40
C ASP A 51 -6.24 8.28 -5.59
N ILE A 52 -6.20 9.25 -6.50
CA ILE A 52 -7.08 9.31 -7.67
C ILE A 52 -6.43 8.54 -8.81
N ILE A 53 -6.87 7.32 -9.02
CA ILE A 53 -6.47 6.48 -10.14
C ILE A 53 -7.25 6.91 -11.37
N VAL A 54 -6.57 7.49 -12.36
CA VAL A 54 -7.22 8.10 -13.53
C VAL A 54 -7.49 7.07 -14.64
N MET A 55 -6.55 6.16 -14.89
CA MET A 55 -6.66 5.13 -15.92
C MET A 55 -6.55 3.73 -15.31
N HIS A 56 -7.07 2.71 -15.99
CA HIS A 56 -6.92 1.31 -15.60
C HIS A 56 -7.03 0.37 -16.81
N PRO A 57 -6.48 -0.87 -16.75
CA PRO A 57 -6.35 -1.76 -17.91
C PRO A 57 -7.60 -2.54 -18.27
N TYR A 58 -8.59 -2.59 -17.40
CA TYR A 58 -9.72 -3.52 -17.54
C TYR A 58 -10.69 -3.14 -18.64
N ASP A 59 -10.51 -1.97 -19.22
CA ASP A 59 -11.05 -1.41 -20.46
C ASP A 59 -12.52 -1.74 -20.79
N ARG A 60 -13.30 -1.99 -19.78
CA ARG A 60 -14.71 -2.33 -19.91
C ARG A 60 -15.54 -1.21 -20.56
N TRP A 61 -15.01 0.00 -20.48
CA TRP A 61 -15.66 1.23 -20.93
C TRP A 61 -14.95 1.88 -22.12
N GLY A 62 -13.91 1.27 -22.67
CA GLY A 62 -13.23 1.73 -23.86
C GLY A 62 -12.29 2.93 -23.67
N PHE A 63 -11.89 3.25 -22.44
CA PHE A 63 -10.99 4.38 -22.18
C PHE A 63 -9.61 4.19 -22.82
N SER A 64 -9.13 2.96 -22.96
CA SER A 64 -7.87 2.70 -23.64
C SER A 64 -7.90 3.05 -25.14
N ASN A 65 -9.11 3.14 -25.72
CA ASN A 65 -9.33 3.48 -27.13
C ASN A 65 -9.47 4.99 -27.38
N MET A 66 -9.50 5.81 -26.33
CA MET A 66 -9.55 7.26 -26.51
C MET A 66 -8.41 7.76 -27.37
N THR A 67 -8.74 8.70 -28.28
CA THR A 67 -7.71 9.41 -29.06
C THR A 67 -6.89 10.31 -28.14
N LYS A 68 -5.77 10.79 -28.64
CA LYS A 68 -4.91 11.72 -27.89
C LYS A 68 -5.68 12.98 -27.45
N GLU A 69 -6.55 13.50 -28.29
CA GLU A 69 -7.38 14.68 -28.01
C GLU A 69 -8.42 14.38 -26.91
N GLN A 70 -9.02 13.19 -26.94
CA GLN A 70 -9.97 12.73 -25.93
C GLN A 70 -9.27 12.51 -24.58
N ASP A 71 -8.09 11.87 -24.57
CA ASP A 71 -7.25 11.74 -23.39
C ASP A 71 -6.96 13.12 -22.81
N ASP A 72 -6.44 14.05 -23.62
CA ASP A 72 -6.07 15.40 -23.15
C ASP A 72 -7.27 16.17 -22.60
N PHE A 73 -8.44 16.00 -23.19
CA PHE A 73 -9.70 16.58 -22.73
C PHE A 73 -10.10 16.01 -21.38
N TYR A 74 -10.03 14.70 -21.22
CA TYR A 74 -10.34 14.00 -19.98
C TYR A 74 -9.39 14.40 -18.85
N TRP A 75 -8.08 14.32 -19.07
CA TRP A 75 -7.05 14.66 -18.11
C TRP A 75 -7.15 16.12 -17.65
N LYS A 76 -7.34 17.05 -18.56
CA LYS A 76 -7.53 18.48 -18.21
C LYS A 76 -8.73 18.71 -17.31
N TYR A 77 -9.82 18.02 -17.57
CA TYR A 77 -11.03 18.12 -16.76
C TYR A 77 -10.84 17.52 -15.36
N VAL A 78 -10.27 16.33 -15.26
CA VAL A 78 -10.03 15.64 -13.98
C VAL A 78 -9.09 16.45 -13.10
N ILE A 79 -8.00 16.95 -13.66
CA ILE A 79 -7.03 17.79 -12.91
C ILE A 79 -7.71 19.08 -12.43
N ALA A 80 -8.37 19.83 -13.34
CA ALA A 80 -9.03 21.07 -12.98
C ALA A 80 -10.10 20.90 -11.90
N ARG A 81 -10.70 19.72 -11.83
CA ARG A 81 -11.78 19.44 -10.92
C ARG A 81 -11.30 19.00 -9.53
N PHE A 82 -10.25 18.21 -9.46
CA PHE A 82 -9.85 17.58 -8.21
C PHE A 82 -8.62 18.20 -7.55
N SER A 83 -7.81 18.98 -8.26
CA SER A 83 -6.62 19.58 -7.67
C SER A 83 -6.89 20.61 -6.55
N ALA A 84 -8.12 21.08 -6.41
CA ALA A 84 -8.50 21.97 -5.30
C ALA A 84 -8.63 21.25 -3.94
N PHE A 85 -8.65 19.93 -3.91
CA PHE A 85 -8.77 19.16 -2.66
C PHE A 85 -7.39 18.85 -2.11
N ARG A 86 -7.08 19.30 -0.90
CA ARG A 86 -5.76 19.15 -0.27
C ARG A 86 -5.32 17.67 -0.05
N ASN A 87 -6.27 16.75 0.02
CA ASN A 87 -6.05 15.33 0.29
C ASN A 87 -6.11 14.47 -0.98
N VAL A 88 -5.79 15.03 -2.14
CA VAL A 88 -5.70 14.28 -3.39
C VAL A 88 -4.26 13.90 -3.68
N TRP A 89 -4.07 12.65 -4.12
CA TRP A 89 -2.88 12.18 -4.81
C TRP A 89 -3.25 11.80 -6.24
N TRP A 90 -2.27 11.73 -7.12
CA TRP A 90 -2.47 11.36 -8.51
C TRP A 90 -1.82 10.01 -8.80
N SER A 91 -2.60 9.00 -9.13
CA SER A 91 -2.12 7.79 -9.79
C SER A 91 -2.49 7.85 -11.27
N LEU A 92 -1.49 7.84 -12.17
CA LEU A 92 -1.75 7.92 -13.59
C LEU A 92 -2.56 6.72 -14.07
N ALA A 93 -2.22 5.55 -13.58
CA ALA A 93 -2.95 4.31 -13.88
C ALA A 93 -2.79 3.28 -12.77
N ASN A 94 -3.79 2.44 -12.58
CA ASN A 94 -3.63 1.11 -12.05
C ASN A 94 -3.04 0.21 -13.13
N GLU A 95 -2.04 -0.61 -12.79
CA GLU A 95 -1.46 -1.62 -13.67
C GLU A 95 -1.16 -1.11 -15.10
N TYR A 96 -0.42 -0.01 -15.18
CA TYR A 96 -0.14 0.71 -16.42
C TYR A 96 0.39 -0.18 -17.55
N ASP A 97 1.18 -1.19 -17.20
CA ASP A 97 1.84 -2.12 -18.13
C ASP A 97 0.88 -3.11 -18.79
N LEU A 98 -0.34 -3.23 -18.29
CA LEU A 98 -1.43 -3.96 -18.92
C LEU A 98 -2.22 -3.10 -19.92
N LEU A 99 -2.11 -1.77 -19.89
CA LEU A 99 -2.73 -0.83 -20.83
C LEU A 99 -1.96 -0.77 -22.15
N ARG A 100 -1.94 -1.85 -22.90
CA ARG A 100 -1.11 -2.06 -24.11
C ARG A 100 -1.35 -1.04 -25.23
N LYS A 101 -2.44 -0.28 -25.19
CA LYS A 101 -2.74 0.77 -26.19
C LYS A 101 -2.19 2.14 -25.82
N LYS A 102 -1.63 2.27 -24.64
CA LYS A 102 -0.90 3.44 -24.18
C LYS A 102 0.58 3.08 -24.08
N ASN A 103 1.42 4.02 -24.40
CA ASN A 103 2.88 3.87 -24.36
C ASN A 103 3.52 4.84 -23.36
N VAL A 104 4.83 4.79 -23.20
CA VAL A 104 5.56 5.64 -22.24
C VAL A 104 5.36 7.12 -22.54
N GLU A 105 5.30 7.51 -23.81
CA GLU A 105 5.09 8.89 -24.24
C GLU A 105 3.71 9.42 -23.81
N ASP A 106 2.69 8.56 -23.76
CA ASP A 106 1.37 8.92 -23.25
C ASP A 106 1.44 9.18 -21.75
N TRP A 107 2.09 8.32 -20.98
CA TRP A 107 2.25 8.49 -19.53
C TRP A 107 3.05 9.76 -19.20
N GLU A 108 4.15 10.02 -19.91
CA GLU A 108 4.93 11.24 -19.74
C GLU A 108 4.10 12.50 -20.09
N ARG A 109 3.24 12.42 -21.09
CA ARG A 109 2.34 13.51 -21.47
C ARG A 109 1.30 13.81 -20.39
N TYR A 110 0.69 12.78 -19.79
CA TYR A 110 -0.25 12.94 -18.69
C TYR A 110 0.43 13.49 -17.45
N ALA A 111 1.59 12.95 -17.08
CA ALA A 111 2.39 13.46 -15.99
C ALA A 111 2.75 14.94 -16.16
N LYS A 112 3.18 15.32 -17.36
CA LYS A 112 3.46 16.72 -17.70
C LYS A 112 2.21 17.60 -17.54
N MET A 113 1.03 17.12 -17.91
CA MET A 113 -0.21 17.88 -17.71
C MET A 113 -0.50 18.10 -16.22
N ILE A 114 -0.32 17.09 -15.38
CA ILE A 114 -0.47 17.26 -13.92
C ILE A 114 0.53 18.30 -13.41
N CYS A 115 1.83 18.14 -13.73
CA CYS A 115 2.86 19.05 -13.27
C CYS A 115 2.62 20.53 -13.66
N LEU A 116 1.98 20.77 -14.81
CA LEU A 116 1.71 22.10 -15.30
C LEU A 116 0.38 22.70 -14.83
N LYS A 117 -0.60 21.86 -14.50
CA LYS A 117 -1.98 22.29 -14.26
C LYS A 117 -2.46 22.10 -12.83
N ASP A 118 -1.78 21.27 -12.05
CA ASP A 118 -2.03 21.15 -10.63
C ASP A 118 -1.24 22.23 -9.87
N PRO A 119 -1.92 23.27 -9.36
CA PRO A 119 -1.25 24.41 -8.74
C PRO A 119 -0.68 24.09 -7.36
N TYR A 120 -1.08 22.97 -6.75
CA TYR A 120 -0.70 22.59 -5.39
C TYR A 120 0.42 21.53 -5.35
N ASN A 121 0.83 21.02 -6.53
CA ASN A 121 1.90 20.05 -6.66
C ASN A 121 1.68 18.79 -5.80
N HIS A 122 0.47 18.24 -5.85
CA HIS A 122 0.12 17.02 -5.12
C HIS A 122 1.04 15.85 -5.48
N LEU A 123 1.11 14.87 -4.59
CA LEU A 123 1.85 13.64 -4.82
C LEU A 123 1.30 12.90 -6.05
N ARG A 124 2.21 12.25 -6.79
CA ARG A 124 1.85 11.59 -8.05
C ARG A 124 2.76 10.41 -8.34
N SER A 125 2.15 9.35 -8.85
CA SER A 125 2.83 8.12 -9.24
C SER A 125 2.13 7.41 -10.38
N ILE A 126 2.56 6.22 -10.67
CA ILE A 126 1.94 5.30 -11.62
C ILE A 126 2.15 3.87 -11.10
N HIS A 127 1.09 3.06 -11.11
CA HIS A 127 1.09 1.74 -10.51
C HIS A 127 1.33 0.66 -11.55
N ASN A 128 2.24 -0.28 -11.27
CA ASN A 128 2.56 -1.42 -12.13
C ASN A 128 1.75 -2.67 -11.80
N CYS A 129 1.61 -3.58 -12.77
CA CYS A 129 1.26 -4.98 -12.50
C CYS A 129 2.53 -5.84 -12.32
N GLN A 130 3.34 -5.94 -13.37
CA GLN A 130 4.54 -6.77 -13.39
C GLN A 130 5.82 -5.94 -13.63
N LEU A 131 5.73 -4.97 -14.53
CA LEU A 131 6.88 -4.20 -14.97
C LEU A 131 6.93 -2.86 -14.26
N PHE A 132 7.98 -2.64 -13.49
CA PHE A 132 8.19 -1.34 -12.87
C PHE A 132 8.28 -0.24 -13.92
N TYR A 133 7.64 0.88 -13.62
CA TYR A 133 7.90 2.11 -14.36
C TYR A 133 9.28 2.65 -14.01
N ASP A 134 9.80 3.57 -14.82
CA ASP A 134 11.01 4.29 -14.43
C ASP A 134 10.69 5.30 -13.31
N TYR A 135 10.65 4.82 -12.07
CA TYR A 135 10.34 5.65 -10.91
C TYR A 135 11.41 6.72 -10.61
N LYS A 136 12.54 6.73 -11.30
CA LYS A 136 13.54 7.80 -11.21
C LYS A 136 13.12 9.08 -11.93
N ARG A 137 12.05 9.03 -12.74
CA ARG A 137 11.52 10.21 -13.41
C ARG A 137 11.26 11.36 -12.41
N PRO A 138 11.62 12.60 -12.76
CA PRO A 138 11.50 13.74 -11.84
C PRO A 138 10.06 14.04 -11.38
N TRP A 139 9.07 13.69 -12.19
CA TRP A 139 7.68 13.91 -11.85
C TRP A 139 7.12 12.90 -10.84
N VAL A 140 7.72 11.73 -10.72
CA VAL A 140 7.30 10.70 -9.75
C VAL A 140 7.70 11.14 -8.35
N THR A 141 6.76 11.22 -7.43
CA THR A 141 7.00 11.60 -6.03
C THR A 141 7.21 10.42 -5.12
N HIS A 142 6.62 9.27 -5.43
CA HIS A 142 6.73 8.01 -4.71
C HIS A 142 6.58 6.83 -5.67
N CYS A 143 7.12 5.69 -5.31
CA CYS A 143 6.97 4.47 -6.09
C CYS A 143 5.68 3.76 -5.66
N SER A 144 4.76 3.56 -6.59
CA SER A 144 3.52 2.81 -6.40
C SER A 144 3.75 1.40 -6.95
N ILE A 145 3.88 0.42 -6.06
CA ILE A 145 4.39 -0.91 -6.41
C ILE A 145 3.37 -2.00 -6.12
N GLN A 146 3.17 -2.87 -7.11
CA GLN A 146 2.48 -4.14 -6.98
C GLN A 146 3.47 -5.30 -7.02
N ARG A 147 3.31 -6.27 -6.11
CA ARG A 147 4.00 -7.56 -6.12
C ARG A 147 3.10 -8.66 -5.58
N GLN A 148 3.07 -9.78 -6.29
CA GLN A 148 2.18 -10.90 -6.02
C GLN A 148 2.93 -12.19 -5.67
N GLU A 149 4.24 -12.17 -5.65
CA GLU A 149 5.06 -13.32 -5.32
C GLU A 149 4.84 -13.76 -3.87
N LEU A 150 5.14 -15.01 -3.55
CA LEU A 150 5.06 -15.54 -2.19
C LEU A 150 6.04 -14.84 -1.24
N TYR A 151 7.20 -14.49 -1.76
CA TYR A 151 8.25 -13.71 -1.10
C TYR A 151 8.88 -12.78 -2.14
N GLN A 152 9.78 -11.88 -1.74
CA GLN A 152 10.30 -10.81 -2.58
C GLN A 152 9.24 -9.73 -2.86
N THR A 153 8.36 -9.54 -1.90
CA THR A 153 7.37 -8.47 -1.85
C THR A 153 7.81 -7.42 -0.83
N ALA A 154 7.26 -7.46 0.38
CA ALA A 154 7.61 -6.56 1.47
C ALA A 154 9.11 -6.62 1.85
N GLU A 155 9.76 -7.78 1.68
CA GLU A 155 11.18 -7.99 1.97
C GLU A 155 12.13 -7.17 1.07
N TYR A 156 11.63 -6.66 -0.06
CA TYR A 156 12.45 -5.85 -0.98
C TYR A 156 12.22 -4.35 -0.87
N THR A 157 11.43 -3.92 0.08
CA THR A 157 11.09 -2.50 0.28
C THR A 157 12.33 -1.63 0.44
N ASP A 158 13.27 -2.03 1.29
CA ASP A 158 14.54 -1.31 1.52
C ASP A 158 15.43 -1.26 0.27
N LYS A 159 15.43 -2.35 -0.52
CA LYS A 159 16.15 -2.40 -1.78
C LYS A 159 15.58 -1.38 -2.78
N TRP A 160 14.27 -1.35 -2.95
CA TRP A 160 13.63 -0.40 -3.86
C TRP A 160 13.78 1.05 -3.36
N ARG A 161 13.68 1.24 -2.04
CA ARG A 161 13.94 2.56 -1.44
C ARG A 161 15.35 3.08 -1.80
N MET A 162 16.36 2.23 -1.73
CA MET A 162 17.73 2.59 -2.13
C MET A 162 17.86 2.78 -3.65
N GLU A 163 17.22 1.93 -4.45
CA GLU A 163 17.31 1.97 -5.91
C GLU A 163 16.70 3.24 -6.50
N PHE A 164 15.52 3.63 -6.00
CA PHE A 164 14.77 4.76 -6.56
C PHE A 164 14.99 6.06 -5.78
N GLY A 165 15.46 6.00 -4.53
CA GLY A 165 15.65 7.18 -3.68
C GLY A 165 14.34 7.92 -3.36
N LYS A 166 13.22 7.18 -3.27
CA LYS A 166 11.87 7.71 -3.07
C LYS A 166 11.10 6.87 -2.06
N PRO A 167 10.04 7.42 -1.44
CA PRO A 167 9.10 6.62 -0.65
C PRO A 167 8.52 5.46 -1.46
N ILE A 168 8.40 4.30 -0.82
CA ILE A 168 7.84 3.09 -1.42
C ILE A 168 6.44 2.87 -0.86
N VAL A 169 5.44 3.00 -1.70
CA VAL A 169 4.07 2.62 -1.40
C VAL A 169 3.81 1.26 -2.07
N LEU A 170 3.55 0.27 -1.26
CA LEU A 170 3.23 -1.09 -1.71
C LEU A 170 1.70 -1.19 -1.82
N ASP A 171 1.15 -0.69 -2.91
CA ASP A 171 -0.30 -0.59 -3.09
C ASP A 171 -0.97 -1.96 -3.13
N GLU A 172 -0.29 -2.94 -3.72
CA GLU A 172 -0.81 -4.30 -3.84
C GLU A 172 0.28 -5.33 -3.53
N ILE A 173 0.17 -5.96 -2.37
CA ILE A 173 1.05 -7.05 -1.91
C ILE A 173 0.26 -8.32 -1.64
N CYS A 174 -0.63 -8.67 -2.53
CA CYS A 174 -1.72 -9.62 -2.38
C CYS A 174 -2.79 -9.16 -1.38
N TYR A 175 -3.86 -9.92 -1.31
CA TYR A 175 -5.02 -9.61 -0.48
C TYR A 175 -5.38 -10.80 0.41
N GLU A 176 -5.76 -10.52 1.64
CA GLU A 176 -6.38 -11.49 2.52
C GLU A 176 -7.69 -11.96 1.91
N GLY A 177 -7.88 -13.28 1.76
CA GLY A 177 -9.10 -13.73 1.11
C GLY A 177 -9.15 -15.23 0.81
N ASN A 178 -10.06 -15.59 -0.08
CA ASN A 178 -10.30 -16.97 -0.46
C ASN A 178 -10.68 -17.18 -1.93
N ILE A 179 -10.42 -16.20 -2.79
CA ILE A 179 -10.64 -16.37 -4.23
C ILE A 179 -9.63 -17.36 -4.83
N PRO A 180 -9.90 -17.99 -5.98
CA PRO A 180 -9.03 -19.02 -6.55
C PRO A 180 -7.73 -18.49 -7.15
N PHE A 181 -7.44 -17.21 -7.05
CA PHE A 181 -6.24 -16.57 -7.60
C PHE A 181 -5.26 -16.23 -6.50
N SER A 182 -3.97 -16.53 -6.70
CA SER A 182 -2.92 -16.37 -5.71
C SER A 182 -2.77 -14.96 -5.14
N TRP A 183 -3.11 -13.94 -5.91
CA TRP A 183 -3.07 -12.56 -5.47
C TRP A 183 -4.16 -12.19 -4.45
N GLY A 184 -5.19 -13.03 -4.27
CA GLY A 184 -6.35 -12.74 -3.42
C GLY A 184 -6.74 -13.89 -2.48
N ASN A 185 -5.78 -14.64 -1.96
CA ASN A 185 -6.04 -15.76 -1.05
C ASN A 185 -4.92 -16.01 -0.04
N ILE A 186 -4.20 -14.96 0.33
CA ILE A 186 -3.26 -15.07 1.46
C ILE A 186 -4.03 -15.05 2.78
N THR A 187 -3.42 -15.59 3.83
CA THR A 187 -4.00 -15.57 5.18
C THR A 187 -3.87 -14.20 5.84
N GLY A 188 -4.67 -13.95 6.88
CA GLY A 188 -4.57 -12.73 7.67
C GLY A 188 -3.21 -12.57 8.33
N GLU A 189 -2.62 -13.68 8.82
CA GLU A 189 -1.28 -13.71 9.42
C GLU A 189 -0.20 -13.29 8.42
N GLU A 190 -0.29 -13.80 7.18
CA GLU A 190 0.65 -13.41 6.12
C GLU A 190 0.47 -11.94 5.73
N MET A 191 -0.75 -11.43 5.69
CA MET A 191 -0.99 -10.01 5.45
C MET A 191 -0.38 -9.15 6.55
N VAL A 192 -0.56 -9.51 7.82
CA VAL A 192 0.06 -8.81 8.97
C VAL A 192 1.58 -8.88 8.89
N ARG A 193 2.15 -10.05 8.55
CA ARG A 193 3.58 -10.21 8.36
C ARG A 193 4.12 -9.24 7.30
N ARG A 194 3.48 -9.14 6.15
CA ARG A 194 3.89 -8.25 5.06
C ARG A 194 3.85 -6.78 5.48
N PHE A 195 2.86 -6.40 6.27
CA PHE A 195 2.76 -5.03 6.79
C PHE A 195 3.92 -4.69 7.71
N TRP A 196 4.19 -5.52 8.71
CA TRP A 196 5.31 -5.30 9.63
C TRP A 196 6.66 -5.31 8.90
N GLU A 197 6.84 -6.25 7.99
CA GLU A 197 8.05 -6.34 7.17
C GLU A 197 8.27 -5.06 6.34
N ALA A 198 7.25 -4.58 5.64
CA ALA A 198 7.32 -3.38 4.82
C ALA A 198 7.64 -2.13 5.66
N ILE A 199 6.96 -1.97 6.79
CA ILE A 199 7.13 -0.81 7.67
C ILE A 199 8.52 -0.78 8.30
N CYS A 200 9.00 -1.91 8.81
CA CYS A 200 10.36 -1.99 9.35
C CYS A 200 11.44 -1.76 8.29
N ARG A 201 11.09 -1.83 7.01
CA ARG A 201 11.97 -1.47 5.86
C ARG A 201 11.70 -0.08 5.30
N GLY A 202 10.91 0.74 6.00
CA GLY A 202 10.63 2.13 5.62
C GLY A 202 9.71 2.26 4.41
N GLY A 203 8.73 1.36 4.26
CA GLY A 203 7.68 1.40 3.24
C GLY A 203 6.30 1.59 3.81
N TYR A 204 5.32 1.75 2.91
CA TYR A 204 3.92 2.02 3.22
C TYR A 204 3.04 0.94 2.55
N PRO A 205 2.65 -0.12 3.27
CA PRO A 205 1.87 -1.21 2.69
C PRO A 205 0.39 -0.88 2.57
N GLY A 206 -0.23 -1.37 1.49
CA GLY A 206 -1.66 -1.29 1.22
C GLY A 206 -2.41 -2.57 1.62
N HIS A 207 -3.61 -2.42 2.15
CA HIS A 207 -4.50 -3.51 2.54
C HIS A 207 -5.66 -3.67 1.56
N GLY A 208 -6.02 -4.92 1.29
CA GLY A 208 -7.23 -5.29 0.59
C GLY A 208 -7.72 -6.68 1.00
N GLU A 209 -8.99 -6.93 0.81
CA GLU A 209 -9.64 -8.23 1.04
C GLU A 209 -10.35 -8.74 -0.19
N THR A 210 -10.37 -10.06 -0.35
CA THR A 210 -10.94 -10.74 -1.51
C THR A 210 -11.70 -12.00 -1.11
N TYR A 211 -12.62 -11.86 -0.17
CA TYR A 211 -13.49 -12.96 0.24
C TYR A 211 -14.68 -13.15 -0.72
N ILE A 212 -14.90 -14.38 -1.17
CA ILE A 212 -16.13 -14.77 -1.85
C ILE A 212 -17.20 -14.94 -0.79
N ASN A 213 -18.21 -14.08 -0.85
CA ASN A 213 -19.36 -14.16 0.03
C ASN A 213 -20.66 -14.10 -0.78
N LEU A 214 -21.50 -15.11 -0.61
CA LEU A 214 -22.78 -15.21 -1.32
C LEU A 214 -23.79 -14.16 -0.87
N ASN A 215 -23.64 -13.62 0.32
CA ASN A 215 -24.57 -12.67 0.92
C ASN A 215 -24.10 -11.21 0.82
N ASP A 216 -22.84 -10.98 0.50
CA ASP A 216 -22.25 -9.65 0.40
C ASP A 216 -22.01 -9.26 -1.04
N LYS A 217 -22.26 -7.99 -1.31
CA LYS A 217 -21.83 -7.36 -2.53
C LYS A 217 -20.32 -7.20 -2.47
N LEU A 218 -19.73 -7.32 -3.60
CA LEU A 218 -18.31 -7.37 -3.71
C LEU A 218 -17.58 -6.20 -3.11
N TRP A 219 -16.62 -6.53 -2.35
CA TRP A 219 -15.61 -5.76 -1.66
C TRP A 219 -15.04 -4.55 -2.46
N TRP A 220 -14.52 -4.69 -3.66
CA TRP A 220 -13.85 -3.61 -4.38
C TRP A 220 -14.78 -2.67 -5.16
N SER A 221 -15.98 -3.07 -5.47
CA SER A 221 -16.89 -2.29 -6.32
C SER A 221 -18.01 -1.62 -5.56
N HIS A 222 -18.39 -2.15 -4.43
CA HIS A 222 -19.59 -1.74 -3.71
C HIS A 222 -19.34 -1.36 -2.26
N GLY A 223 -18.09 -1.51 -1.78
CA GLY A 223 -17.81 -1.48 -0.37
C GLY A 223 -18.43 -2.67 0.34
N GLY A 224 -18.45 -2.66 1.64
CA GLY A 224 -19.02 -3.73 2.43
C GLY A 224 -18.41 -3.81 3.81
N LYS A 225 -18.66 -4.93 4.47
CA LYS A 225 -18.04 -5.26 5.75
C LYS A 225 -16.75 -6.03 5.49
N LEU A 226 -15.69 -5.65 6.16
CA LEU A 226 -14.45 -6.42 6.18
C LEU A 226 -14.72 -7.78 6.85
N LEU A 227 -14.32 -8.86 6.20
CA LEU A 227 -14.52 -10.24 6.64
C LEU A 227 -13.25 -10.85 7.21
N GLY A 228 -12.10 -10.32 6.82
CA GLY A 228 -10.80 -10.77 7.27
C GLY A 228 -10.49 -10.37 8.71
N GLU A 229 -9.35 -10.82 9.16
CA GLU A 229 -8.88 -10.64 10.52
C GLU A 229 -7.71 -9.65 10.62
N SER A 230 -6.97 -9.42 9.51
CA SER A 230 -5.77 -8.61 9.51
C SER A 230 -6.04 -7.14 9.82
N TRP A 231 -7.12 -6.58 9.34
CA TRP A 231 -7.42 -5.14 9.46
C TRP A 231 -7.40 -4.61 10.91
N LYS A 232 -7.79 -5.42 11.89
CA LYS A 232 -7.72 -5.07 13.31
C LYS A 232 -6.28 -4.89 13.78
N ARG A 233 -5.37 -5.71 13.23
CA ARG A 233 -3.94 -5.70 13.56
C ARG A 233 -3.24 -4.47 13.01
N PHE A 234 -3.80 -3.87 11.95
CA PHE A 234 -3.26 -2.60 11.43
C PHE A 234 -3.60 -1.41 12.32
N GLY A 235 -4.77 -1.42 12.99
CA GLY A 235 -5.06 -0.45 14.05
C GLY A 235 -4.01 -0.50 15.17
N PHE A 236 -3.73 -1.70 15.66
CA PHE A 236 -2.69 -1.91 16.67
C PHE A 236 -1.28 -1.49 16.21
N LEU A 237 -0.92 -1.79 14.95
CA LEU A 237 0.33 -1.34 14.36
C LEU A 237 0.39 0.19 14.28
N ILE A 238 -0.69 0.85 13.87
CA ILE A 238 -0.77 2.32 13.82
C ILE A 238 -0.58 2.93 15.22
N ASP A 239 -1.19 2.34 16.25
CA ASP A 239 -1.04 2.81 17.63
C ASP A 239 0.44 2.76 18.05
N ILE A 240 1.16 1.66 17.74
CA ILE A 240 2.60 1.52 18.00
C ILE A 240 3.40 2.57 17.24
N LEU A 241 3.08 2.81 15.96
CA LEU A 241 3.78 3.79 15.16
C LEU A 241 3.53 5.23 15.62
N GLN A 242 2.38 5.52 16.21
CA GLN A 242 2.09 6.85 16.78
C GLN A 242 2.91 7.13 18.05
N GLU A 243 3.30 6.09 18.77
CA GLU A 243 4.17 6.18 19.95
C GLU A 243 5.67 6.21 19.57
N THR A 244 5.99 5.89 18.32
CA THR A 244 7.37 5.90 17.82
C THR A 244 7.88 7.34 17.72
N PRO A 245 9.10 7.65 18.19
CA PRO A 245 9.69 8.98 18.04
C PRO A 245 9.88 9.37 16.55
N GLY A 246 9.72 10.65 16.25
CA GLY A 246 9.97 11.19 14.92
C GLY A 246 8.78 11.08 13.96
N LEU A 247 9.05 11.21 12.67
CA LEU A 247 8.03 11.27 11.62
C LEU A 247 7.91 9.98 10.80
N GLY A 248 8.70 8.97 11.11
CA GLY A 248 8.71 7.70 10.39
C GLY A 248 9.89 6.82 10.75
N LEU A 249 9.91 5.62 10.19
CA LEU A 249 10.95 4.63 10.41
C LEU A 249 11.83 4.45 9.16
N ALA A 250 13.13 4.33 9.39
CA ALA A 250 14.09 3.94 8.37
C ALA A 250 14.74 2.59 8.73
N PRO A 251 15.00 1.72 7.75
CA PRO A 251 15.70 0.47 8.00
C PRO A 251 17.14 0.76 8.42
N TYR A 252 17.52 0.25 9.58
CA TYR A 252 18.84 0.47 10.16
C TYR A 252 19.75 -0.72 9.98
N GLU A 253 19.30 -1.89 10.37
CA GLU A 253 20.06 -3.12 10.29
C GLU A 253 19.19 -4.24 9.70
N LYS A 254 19.79 -5.03 8.83
CA LYS A 254 19.15 -6.20 8.23
C LYS A 254 20.02 -7.43 8.53
N ARG A 255 19.45 -8.38 9.23
CA ARG A 255 20.06 -9.67 9.51
C ARG A 255 19.26 -10.79 8.85
N LEU A 256 19.81 -12.00 8.91
CA LEU A 256 19.11 -13.16 8.36
C LEU A 256 17.84 -13.52 9.15
N ASP A 257 17.78 -13.15 10.42
CA ASP A 257 16.78 -13.54 11.38
C ASP A 257 15.89 -12.40 11.89
N TYR A 258 16.18 -11.16 11.50
CA TYR A 258 15.32 -10.00 11.78
C TYR A 258 15.66 -8.78 10.93
N VAL A 259 14.77 -7.82 10.91
CA VAL A 259 15.00 -6.48 10.38
C VAL A 259 14.86 -5.47 11.53
N CYS A 260 15.74 -4.49 11.56
CA CYS A 260 15.71 -3.41 12.55
C CYS A 260 15.40 -2.08 11.89
N ALA A 261 14.51 -1.32 12.48
CA ALA A 261 14.19 0.04 12.08
C ALA A 261 14.45 1.01 13.23
N VAL A 262 14.76 2.23 12.89
CA VAL A 262 14.98 3.35 13.81
C VAL A 262 14.23 4.57 13.31
N PRO A 263 13.98 5.62 14.12
CA PRO A 263 13.45 6.88 13.64
C PRO A 263 14.27 7.42 12.47
N GLU A 264 13.61 7.93 11.44
CA GLU A 264 14.30 8.36 10.21
C GLU A 264 15.29 9.49 10.48
N GLU A 265 14.99 10.37 11.42
CA GLU A 265 15.84 11.47 11.85
C GLU A 265 17.10 11.00 12.56
N GLU A 266 17.06 9.82 13.16
CA GLU A 266 18.18 9.22 13.87
C GLU A 266 19.02 8.25 13.03
N TRP A 267 18.57 7.94 11.83
CA TRP A 267 19.21 6.92 10.98
C TRP A 267 20.72 7.13 10.79
N ARG A 268 21.17 8.39 10.72
CA ARG A 268 22.59 8.76 10.56
C ARG A 268 23.33 9.03 11.88
N ASN A 269 22.62 9.05 13.00
CA ASN A 269 23.23 9.31 14.30
C ASN A 269 23.92 8.06 14.84
N GLU A 270 24.94 8.23 15.65
CA GLU A 270 25.61 7.10 16.33
C GLU A 270 24.69 6.48 17.39
N VAL A 271 24.06 7.31 18.20
CA VAL A 271 23.13 6.87 19.26
C VAL A 271 21.69 6.95 18.76
N LYS A 272 20.92 5.93 19.06
CA LYS A 272 19.50 5.83 18.74
C LYS A 272 18.69 5.85 20.04
N SER A 273 17.54 6.53 20.02
CA SER A 273 16.60 6.52 21.14
C SER A 273 15.60 5.38 21.07
N TYR A 274 15.39 4.81 19.89
CA TYR A 274 14.38 3.80 19.63
C TYR A 274 14.84 2.77 18.61
N TYR A 275 14.50 1.51 18.84
CA TYR A 275 14.70 0.40 17.90
C TYR A 275 13.40 -0.41 17.77
N LEU A 276 12.97 -0.68 16.56
CA LEU A 276 11.90 -1.63 16.26
C LEU A 276 12.49 -2.82 15.50
N MET A 277 12.46 -4.00 16.12
CA MET A 277 13.03 -5.22 15.55
C MET A 277 11.93 -6.21 15.24
N TYR A 278 11.86 -6.63 13.99
CA TYR A 278 10.83 -7.55 13.52
C TYR A 278 11.45 -8.85 13.01
N PHE A 279 10.99 -9.99 13.54
CA PHE A 279 11.56 -11.31 13.26
C PHE A 279 10.94 -12.04 12.06
N SER A 280 9.91 -11.46 11.45
CA SER A 280 9.28 -11.98 10.22
C SER A 280 8.89 -13.47 10.33
N PHE A 281 9.50 -14.32 9.52
CA PHE A 281 9.29 -15.78 9.54
C PHE A 281 9.96 -16.50 10.72
N MET A 282 10.85 -15.82 11.44
CA MET A 282 11.65 -16.44 12.49
C MET A 282 10.93 -16.34 13.84
N GLN A 283 11.07 -17.37 14.66
CA GLN A 283 10.48 -17.44 15.99
C GLN A 283 11.52 -17.85 17.03
N PRO A 284 12.50 -17.00 17.33
CA PRO A 284 13.49 -17.31 18.34
C PRO A 284 12.85 -17.37 19.72
N LEU A 285 13.31 -18.32 20.57
CA LEU A 285 12.90 -18.40 21.98
C LEU A 285 13.43 -17.21 22.76
N SER A 286 14.64 -16.78 22.41
CA SER A 286 15.34 -15.67 23.03
C SER A 286 16.30 -15.06 22.03
N ARG A 287 16.67 -13.82 22.28
CA ARG A 287 17.69 -13.12 21.50
C ARG A 287 18.59 -12.29 22.41
N GLU A 288 19.88 -12.28 22.13
CA GLU A 288 20.82 -11.33 22.73
C GLU A 288 20.90 -10.07 21.89
N PHE A 289 20.80 -8.94 22.57
CA PHE A 289 21.00 -7.63 21.99
C PHE A 289 22.17 -6.94 22.69
N TYR A 290 22.98 -6.27 21.91
CA TYR A 290 24.15 -5.54 22.37
C TYR A 290 23.84 -4.05 22.26
N PHE A 291 23.55 -3.44 23.39
CA PHE A 291 23.41 -2.00 23.50
C PHE A 291 24.70 -1.41 24.07
N ASP A 292 24.90 -0.14 23.87
CA ASP A 292 26.01 0.57 24.52
C ASP A 292 25.83 0.51 26.04
N ASP A 293 26.99 0.39 26.77
CA ASP A 293 26.98 0.14 28.20
C ASP A 293 26.47 1.32 29.05
N GLU A 294 26.33 2.50 28.46
CA GLU A 294 25.88 3.71 29.15
C GLU A 294 24.38 3.98 28.96
N THR A 295 23.76 3.40 27.93
CA THR A 295 22.36 3.65 27.60
C THR A 295 21.43 2.59 28.20
N GLU A 296 20.35 3.04 28.81
CA GLU A 296 19.28 2.19 29.32
C GLU A 296 18.10 2.20 28.34
N PHE A 297 17.60 1.01 28.01
CA PHE A 297 16.42 0.84 27.17
C PHE A 297 15.30 0.13 27.93
N GLU A 298 14.08 0.63 27.83
CA GLU A 298 12.90 -0.14 28.14
C GLU A 298 12.65 -1.13 26.99
N ILE A 299 12.52 -2.41 27.30
CA ILE A 299 12.32 -3.46 26.31
C ILE A 299 10.87 -3.95 26.38
N GLU A 300 10.24 -3.97 25.24
CA GLU A 300 8.89 -4.49 25.04
C GLU A 300 8.90 -5.59 23.99
N VAL A 301 8.17 -6.66 24.23
CA VAL A 301 7.94 -7.75 23.29
C VAL A 301 6.52 -7.62 22.74
N ILE A 302 6.40 -7.50 21.43
CA ILE A 302 5.15 -7.26 20.74
C ILE A 302 4.70 -8.56 20.05
N ASP A 303 3.51 -9.07 20.42
CA ASP A 303 2.82 -10.08 19.65
C ASP A 303 1.92 -9.41 18.62
N THR A 304 2.35 -9.45 17.37
CA THR A 304 1.71 -8.73 16.26
C THR A 304 0.34 -9.32 15.90
N TRP A 305 0.09 -10.58 16.19
CA TRP A 305 -1.17 -11.24 15.90
C TRP A 305 -2.18 -11.13 17.05
N ASN A 306 -1.76 -11.39 18.28
CA ASN A 306 -2.62 -11.25 19.45
C ASN A 306 -2.78 -9.81 19.94
N MET A 307 -2.04 -8.87 19.35
CA MET A 307 -2.08 -7.44 19.68
C MET A 307 -1.77 -7.19 21.17
N THR A 308 -0.68 -7.80 21.66
CA THR A 308 -0.24 -7.62 23.04
C THR A 308 1.18 -7.07 23.10
N ILE A 309 1.46 -6.32 24.15
CA ILE A 309 2.78 -5.79 24.46
C ILE A 309 3.17 -6.26 25.85
N GLU A 310 4.30 -6.97 25.96
CA GLU A 310 4.83 -7.44 27.22
C GLU A 310 6.10 -6.66 27.58
N LYS A 311 6.08 -5.96 28.71
CA LYS A 311 7.24 -5.21 29.20
C LYS A 311 8.26 -6.14 29.85
N GLN A 312 9.48 -6.12 29.34
CA GLN A 312 10.63 -6.86 29.89
C GLN A 312 11.48 -6.01 30.85
N GLY A 313 11.03 -4.77 31.11
CA GLY A 313 11.69 -3.81 31.97
C GLY A 313 12.93 -3.14 31.36
N ILE A 314 13.61 -2.36 32.17
CA ILE A 314 14.78 -1.58 31.74
C ILE A 314 16.02 -2.48 31.71
N LYS A 315 16.77 -2.42 30.63
CA LYS A 315 18.03 -3.17 30.38
C LYS A 315 19.13 -2.23 29.94
N LYS A 316 20.37 -2.61 30.30
CA LYS A 316 21.58 -1.88 29.96
C LYS A 316 22.66 -2.86 29.48
N GLY A 317 23.45 -2.47 28.51
CA GLY A 317 24.50 -3.29 27.93
C GLY A 317 24.01 -4.54 27.20
N CYS A 318 24.81 -5.60 27.12
CA CYS A 318 24.43 -6.87 26.52
C CYS A 318 23.38 -7.60 27.37
N ARG A 319 22.24 -7.94 26.76
CA ARG A 319 21.14 -8.64 27.45
C ARG A 319 20.44 -9.66 26.55
N THR A 320 20.02 -10.76 27.19
CA THR A 320 19.13 -11.74 26.58
C THR A 320 17.68 -11.35 26.85
N VAL A 321 16.90 -11.25 25.81
CA VAL A 321 15.45 -11.03 25.86
C VAL A 321 14.73 -12.33 25.57
N LEU A 322 13.77 -12.71 26.40
CA LEU A 322 12.94 -13.88 26.19
C LEU A 322 11.76 -13.52 25.30
N LEU A 323 11.56 -14.28 24.23
CA LEU A 323 10.53 -14.07 23.21
C LEU A 323 9.48 -15.21 23.21
N GLN A 324 9.47 -16.04 24.25
CA GLN A 324 8.74 -17.33 24.26
C GLN A 324 7.22 -17.19 24.13
N ASP A 325 6.64 -16.09 24.57
CA ASP A 325 5.18 -15.90 24.54
C ASP A 325 4.66 -15.46 23.17
N CYS A 326 5.51 -14.96 22.31
CA CYS A 326 5.19 -14.66 20.91
C CYS A 326 4.91 -15.92 20.06
N ARG A 327 5.10 -17.12 20.62
CA ARG A 327 4.93 -18.39 19.89
C ARG A 327 3.51 -18.94 19.86
N LYS A 328 2.59 -18.41 20.63
CA LYS A 328 1.25 -19.02 20.81
C LYS A 328 0.35 -18.89 19.60
N THR A 329 0.80 -18.29 18.50
CA THR A 329 -0.05 -17.89 17.40
C THR A 329 0.19 -18.61 16.08
N VAL A 330 1.13 -19.53 16.00
CA VAL A 330 1.24 -20.38 14.82
C VAL A 330 0.78 -21.78 15.17
N SER A 331 -0.53 -21.99 15.22
CA SER A 331 -1.10 -23.29 14.98
C SER A 331 -1.09 -23.52 13.48
N LEU A 332 -0.29 -24.47 13.03
CA LEU A 332 -0.38 -25.06 11.71
C LEU A 332 -1.78 -25.62 11.44
#